data_3a309d1cc61984cd82a9d84987ffdf01
#
_entry.id   3a309d1cc61984cd82a9d84987ffdf01
#
_cell.length_a   1.000
_cell.length_b   1.000
_cell.length_c   1.000
_cell.angle_alpha   90.00
_cell.angle_beta   90.00
_cell.angle_gamma   90.00
#
_symmetry.space_group_name_H-M   'P 1'
#
loop_
_entity.id
_entity.type
_entity.pdbx_description
1 polymer ?
#
loop_
_entity_poly.entity_id
_entity_poly.type
_entity_poly.pdbx_seq_one_letter_code
_entity_poly.pdbx_strand_id
1 'polypeptide(L)'
;MSIERWMLPDGMEEALPPFSWQLEDLRRKLLDYYRASKYELIQPPFLEHLDTLLCGGAHDLEHQTFKLTDPASGRLLGLRSDMTPQAARIAARRYADIPVVRLCYLGTVLRTRPDRLGGPRSPRQVGCEIFGEAGLAADIEILRVMLKTLALAGIGDVHLDLGHVGIYRAIVRRLKIDQDSESVLFNILQRKSLPDLQEFAAACRMPRRTLQSLTQLMDLHGDPSVLRHARTTLADGGDEVANALNTLDRIVAALQAEFPGLPLHVDLAELRGYRYETGMVFAAFVPDHGRDLARGGRYDGIGREFGAARPATGFSADINELLRLARPAQATRSSAAKPRRK
;
A
#
# COMPACT_ATOMS: atom_id res chain seq x y z
N MET A 1 -19.39 -31.42 -19.75
CA MET A 1 -19.34 -29.98 -20.05
C MET A 1 -18.13 -29.73 -20.95
N SER A 2 -18.33 -29.31 -22.19
CA SER A 2 -17.23 -28.91 -23.08
C SER A 2 -16.65 -27.61 -22.52
N ILE A 3 -15.42 -27.64 -22.01
CA ILE A 3 -14.66 -26.44 -21.70
C ILE A 3 -14.50 -25.72 -23.03
N GLU A 4 -15.10 -24.55 -23.17
CA GLU A 4 -14.89 -23.71 -24.35
C GLU A 4 -13.41 -23.41 -24.48
N ARG A 5 -12.80 -23.85 -25.57
CA ARG A 5 -11.34 -23.76 -25.81
C ARG A 5 -10.78 -22.32 -25.82
N TRP A 6 -11.65 -21.33 -25.75
CA TRP A 6 -11.33 -19.91 -25.92
C TRP A 6 -11.50 -19.10 -24.62
N MET A 7 -11.90 -19.74 -23.51
CA MET A 7 -12.07 -19.04 -22.25
C MET A 7 -10.72 -18.77 -21.59
N LEU A 8 -10.55 -17.55 -21.10
CA LEU A 8 -9.45 -17.20 -20.22
C LEU A 8 -9.66 -17.83 -18.83
N PRO A 9 -8.58 -18.10 -18.08
CA PRO A 9 -8.70 -18.48 -16.68
C PRO A 9 -9.44 -17.40 -15.87
N ASP A 10 -10.20 -17.80 -14.87
CA ASP A 10 -10.94 -16.87 -14.00
C ASP A 10 -10.02 -15.77 -13.46
N GLY A 11 -10.50 -14.52 -13.55
CA GLY A 11 -9.78 -13.33 -13.10
C GLY A 11 -8.63 -12.88 -14.00
N MET A 12 -8.41 -13.53 -15.16
CA MET A 12 -7.52 -13.01 -16.20
C MET A 12 -8.32 -12.15 -17.16
N GLU A 13 -7.77 -10.97 -17.49
CA GLU A 13 -8.49 -9.98 -18.29
C GLU A 13 -7.66 -9.51 -19.49
N GLU A 14 -8.34 -9.33 -20.61
CA GLU A 14 -7.81 -8.66 -21.79
C GLU A 14 -8.23 -7.19 -21.77
N ALA A 15 -7.31 -6.31 -22.14
CA ALA A 15 -7.63 -4.92 -22.41
C ALA A 15 -7.79 -4.72 -23.91
N LEU A 16 -9.02 -4.50 -24.37
CA LEU A 16 -9.36 -4.28 -25.77
C LEU A 16 -9.62 -2.78 -26.05
N PRO A 17 -9.54 -2.32 -27.30
CA PRO A 17 -9.93 -0.96 -27.65
C PRO A 17 -11.40 -0.65 -27.29
N PRO A 18 -11.72 0.57 -26.81
CA PRO A 18 -10.81 1.70 -26.65
C PRO A 18 -10.00 1.69 -25.35
N PHE A 19 -10.33 0.81 -24.38
CA PHE A 19 -9.75 0.77 -23.05
C PHE A 19 -8.22 0.58 -23.06
N SER A 20 -7.72 -0.26 -23.96
CA SER A 20 -6.27 -0.49 -24.11
C SER A 20 -5.50 0.79 -24.49
N TRP A 21 -6.05 1.64 -25.35
CA TRP A 21 -5.45 2.94 -25.68
C TRP A 21 -5.50 3.91 -24.49
N GLN A 22 -6.61 3.94 -23.78
CA GLN A 22 -6.75 4.79 -22.57
C GLN A 22 -5.73 4.37 -21.50
N LEU A 23 -5.50 3.07 -21.31
CA LEU A 23 -4.46 2.56 -20.41
C LEU A 23 -3.06 3.01 -20.83
N GLU A 24 -2.74 2.94 -22.13
CA GLU A 24 -1.44 3.35 -22.62
C GLU A 24 -1.24 4.88 -22.50
N ASP A 25 -2.28 5.66 -22.72
CA ASP A 25 -2.23 7.11 -22.53
C ASP A 25 -2.02 7.47 -21.06
N LEU A 26 -2.73 6.80 -20.12
CA LEU A 26 -2.51 6.98 -18.70
C LEU A 26 -1.10 6.57 -18.29
N ARG A 27 -0.63 5.40 -18.78
CA ARG A 27 0.73 4.93 -18.53
C ARG A 27 1.78 5.98 -18.92
N ARG A 28 1.69 6.58 -20.09
CA ARG A 28 2.60 7.64 -20.54
C ARG A 28 2.57 8.85 -19.64
N LYS A 29 1.37 9.36 -19.31
CA LYS A 29 1.19 10.50 -18.37
C LYS A 29 1.86 10.25 -17.02
N LEU A 30 1.67 9.06 -16.44
CA LEU A 30 2.24 8.71 -15.15
C LEU A 30 3.77 8.62 -15.23
N LEU A 31 4.32 7.95 -16.24
CA LEU A 31 5.77 7.82 -16.41
C LEU A 31 6.45 9.17 -16.66
N ASP A 32 5.83 10.05 -17.45
CA ASP A 32 6.34 11.41 -17.68
C ASP A 32 6.36 12.22 -16.37
N TYR A 33 5.30 12.10 -15.56
CA TYR A 33 5.24 12.74 -14.25
C TYR A 33 6.31 12.21 -13.30
N TYR A 34 6.50 10.87 -13.21
CA TYR A 34 7.50 10.28 -12.32
C TYR A 34 8.91 10.67 -12.74
N ARG A 35 9.20 10.68 -14.06
CA ARG A 35 10.48 11.14 -14.61
C ARG A 35 10.73 12.62 -14.27
N ALA A 36 9.73 13.48 -14.42
CA ALA A 36 9.81 14.89 -14.06
C ALA A 36 10.03 15.08 -12.53
N SER A 37 9.52 14.15 -11.72
CA SER A 37 9.70 14.09 -10.27
C SER A 37 11.00 13.37 -9.85
N LYS A 38 11.91 13.06 -10.80
CA LYS A 38 13.22 12.43 -10.59
C LYS A 38 13.16 11.00 -10.06
N TYR A 39 12.11 10.24 -10.42
CA TYR A 39 12.07 8.80 -10.21
C TYR A 39 12.66 8.05 -11.41
N GLU A 40 13.55 7.12 -11.13
CA GLU A 40 14.15 6.25 -12.14
C GLU A 40 13.25 5.05 -12.41
N LEU A 41 12.92 4.84 -13.68
CA LEU A 41 12.08 3.72 -14.10
C LEU A 41 12.85 2.41 -14.06
N ILE A 42 12.33 1.45 -13.30
CA ILE A 42 12.83 0.07 -13.32
C ILE A 42 11.82 -0.85 -14.03
N GLN A 43 12.35 -1.85 -14.73
CA GLN A 43 11.57 -2.93 -15.34
C GLN A 43 12.09 -4.28 -14.86
N PRO A 44 11.71 -4.73 -13.65
CA PRO A 44 12.13 -6.01 -13.13
C PRO A 44 11.63 -7.17 -14.00
N PRO A 45 12.32 -8.31 -14.03
CA PRO A 45 11.86 -9.49 -14.74
C PRO A 45 10.52 -9.97 -14.17
N PHE A 46 9.71 -10.57 -15.04
CA PHE A 46 8.40 -11.10 -14.66
C PHE A 46 8.51 -12.37 -13.79
N LEU A 47 9.60 -13.09 -13.96
CA LEU A 47 9.90 -14.38 -13.33
C LEU A 47 11.25 -14.29 -12.61
N GLU A 48 11.29 -14.69 -11.36
CA GLU A 48 12.50 -14.76 -10.53
C GLU A 48 12.52 -16.08 -9.72
N HIS A 49 13.66 -16.40 -9.12
CA HIS A 49 13.70 -17.47 -8.13
C HIS A 49 12.74 -17.18 -6.99
N LEU A 50 11.99 -18.20 -6.58
CA LEU A 50 10.95 -18.04 -5.56
C LEU A 50 11.50 -17.45 -4.27
N ASP A 51 12.66 -17.94 -3.82
CA ASP A 51 13.33 -17.46 -2.61
C ASP A 51 13.64 -15.96 -2.67
N THR A 52 13.96 -15.45 -3.87
CA THR A 52 14.25 -14.03 -4.09
C THR A 52 12.98 -13.18 -4.01
N LEU A 53 11.87 -13.67 -4.55
CA LEU A 53 10.59 -12.94 -4.53
C LEU A 53 9.95 -12.91 -3.14
N LEU A 54 10.22 -13.91 -2.30
CA LEU A 54 9.64 -14.03 -0.96
C LEU A 54 10.54 -13.48 0.15
N CYS A 55 11.70 -12.91 -0.20
CA CYS A 55 12.58 -12.25 0.76
C CYS A 55 11.93 -11.01 1.40
N GLY A 56 12.43 -10.60 2.56
CA GLY A 56 12.10 -9.31 3.18
C GLY A 56 10.74 -9.27 3.86
N GLY A 57 10.21 -10.40 4.32
CA GLY A 57 8.90 -10.48 4.98
C GLY A 57 7.75 -10.64 4.00
N ALA A 58 8.03 -10.92 2.72
CA ALA A 58 7.03 -11.15 1.68
C ALA A 58 6.34 -12.54 1.78
N HIS A 59 6.42 -13.22 2.93
CA HIS A 59 5.76 -14.52 3.14
C HIS A 59 4.25 -14.46 2.90
N ASP A 60 3.62 -13.33 3.16
CA ASP A 60 2.18 -13.15 2.86
C ASP A 60 1.91 -13.23 1.34
N LEU A 61 2.91 -12.95 0.50
CA LEU A 61 2.83 -13.07 -0.95
C LEU A 61 3.01 -14.52 -1.43
N GLU A 62 3.47 -15.43 -0.59
CA GLU A 62 3.71 -16.82 -0.97
C GLU A 62 2.46 -17.51 -1.50
N HIS A 63 1.32 -17.30 -0.84
CA HIS A 63 0.03 -17.84 -1.25
C HIS A 63 -0.55 -17.14 -2.48
N GLN A 64 -0.05 -15.96 -2.81
CA GLN A 64 -0.46 -15.19 -3.99
C GLN A 64 0.45 -15.41 -5.20
N THR A 65 1.60 -16.08 -5.01
CA THR A 65 2.61 -16.27 -6.06
C THR A 65 2.41 -17.57 -6.81
N PHE A 66 2.28 -17.51 -8.14
CA PHE A 66 2.35 -18.68 -8.99
C PHE A 66 3.75 -19.28 -8.97
N LYS A 67 3.84 -20.56 -8.68
CA LYS A 67 5.10 -21.30 -8.58
C LYS A 67 5.24 -22.26 -9.75
N LEU A 68 6.45 -22.33 -10.32
CA LEU A 68 6.77 -23.26 -11.39
C LEU A 68 8.22 -23.76 -11.24
N THR A 69 8.50 -24.92 -11.78
CA THR A 69 9.87 -25.45 -11.80
C THR A 69 10.56 -25.02 -13.08
N ASP A 70 11.75 -24.45 -12.97
CA ASP A 70 12.59 -24.14 -14.13
C ASP A 70 13.10 -25.44 -14.78
N PRO A 71 12.75 -25.74 -16.04
CA PRO A 71 13.21 -26.95 -16.69
C PRO A 71 14.73 -27.03 -16.88
N ALA A 72 15.41 -25.87 -16.94
CA ALA A 72 16.85 -25.81 -17.15
C ALA A 72 17.66 -26.08 -15.89
N SER A 73 17.21 -25.59 -14.73
CA SER A 73 17.96 -25.67 -13.47
C SER A 73 17.31 -26.58 -12.41
N GLY A 74 16.05 -26.96 -12.59
CA GLY A 74 15.26 -27.68 -11.60
C GLY A 74 14.84 -26.84 -10.38
N ARG A 75 15.16 -25.54 -10.34
CA ARG A 75 14.84 -24.65 -9.24
C ARG A 75 13.41 -24.13 -9.30
N LEU A 76 12.85 -23.82 -8.14
CA LEU A 76 11.53 -23.15 -8.06
C LEU A 76 11.65 -21.69 -8.47
N LEU A 77 10.77 -21.29 -9.36
CA LEU A 77 10.56 -19.92 -9.81
C LEU A 77 9.20 -19.43 -9.35
N GLY A 78 9.05 -18.12 -9.23
CA GLY A 78 7.79 -17.45 -8.96
C GLY A 78 7.49 -16.38 -10.01
N LEU A 79 6.22 -16.26 -10.40
CA LEU A 79 5.72 -15.10 -11.12
C LEU A 79 5.45 -13.99 -10.10
N ARG A 80 5.94 -12.79 -10.36
CA ARG A 80 5.77 -11.66 -9.43
C ARG A 80 4.29 -11.38 -9.15
N SER A 81 3.91 -11.39 -7.88
CA SER A 81 2.59 -10.99 -7.39
C SER A 81 2.56 -9.53 -6.89
N ASP A 82 3.74 -8.95 -6.64
CA ASP A 82 4.01 -7.56 -6.28
C ASP A 82 5.39 -7.13 -6.80
N MET A 83 5.56 -5.84 -7.14
CA MET A 83 6.83 -5.30 -7.64
C MET A 83 7.67 -4.66 -6.53
N THR A 84 7.12 -4.33 -5.38
CA THR A 84 7.83 -3.72 -4.24
C THR A 84 9.04 -4.55 -3.78
N PRO A 85 8.95 -5.89 -3.59
CA PRO A 85 10.12 -6.71 -3.22
C PRO A 85 11.23 -6.67 -4.28
N GLN A 86 10.85 -6.63 -5.57
CA GLN A 86 11.81 -6.52 -6.66
C GLN A 86 12.51 -5.15 -6.66
N ALA A 87 11.75 -4.06 -6.42
CA ALA A 87 12.31 -2.70 -6.28
C ALA A 87 13.29 -2.63 -5.10
N ALA A 88 12.94 -3.21 -3.95
CA ALA A 88 13.81 -3.28 -2.78
C ALA A 88 15.11 -4.05 -3.06
N ARG A 89 15.01 -5.21 -3.71
CA ARG A 89 16.17 -5.99 -4.13
C ARG A 89 17.08 -5.20 -5.08
N ILE A 90 16.49 -4.51 -6.05
CA ILE A 90 17.24 -3.70 -7.02
C ILE A 90 17.93 -2.55 -6.28
N ALA A 91 17.22 -1.83 -5.40
CA ALA A 91 17.81 -0.75 -4.60
C ALA A 91 18.98 -1.24 -3.75
N ALA A 92 18.83 -2.37 -3.05
CA ALA A 92 19.85 -2.94 -2.20
C ALA A 92 21.10 -3.42 -2.99
N ARG A 93 20.90 -3.98 -4.20
CA ARG A 93 21.98 -4.61 -4.96
C ARG A 93 22.61 -3.74 -6.03
N ARG A 94 21.85 -2.86 -6.67
CA ARG A 94 22.31 -2.05 -7.82
C ARG A 94 22.57 -0.60 -7.46
N TYR A 95 22.02 -0.13 -6.36
CA TYR A 95 22.11 1.25 -5.90
C TYR A 95 22.64 1.35 -4.46
N ALA A 96 23.41 0.34 -4.01
CA ALA A 96 23.92 0.28 -2.64
C ALA A 96 24.74 1.51 -2.26
N ASP A 97 25.56 2.02 -3.19
CA ASP A 97 26.46 3.17 -2.99
C ASP A 97 25.75 4.53 -3.13
N ILE A 98 24.49 4.55 -3.55
CA ILE A 98 23.73 5.80 -3.70
C ILE A 98 22.94 6.07 -2.43
N PRO A 99 23.16 7.18 -1.72
CA PRO A 99 22.53 7.45 -0.44
C PRO A 99 21.00 7.44 -0.48
N VAL A 100 20.41 8.11 -1.46
CA VAL A 100 18.95 8.17 -1.64
C VAL A 100 18.58 7.83 -3.08
N VAL A 101 17.73 6.85 -3.25
CA VAL A 101 17.26 6.36 -4.56
C VAL A 101 15.75 6.48 -4.64
N ARG A 102 15.28 7.02 -5.75
CA ARG A 102 13.87 7.10 -6.11
C ARG A 102 13.59 6.21 -7.31
N LEU A 103 12.80 5.17 -7.12
CA LEU A 103 12.45 4.21 -8.16
C LEU A 103 10.96 4.27 -8.46
N CYS A 104 10.59 4.11 -9.73
CA CYS A 104 9.20 3.88 -10.11
C CYS A 104 9.11 2.65 -11.02
N TYR A 105 7.94 2.06 -11.06
CA TYR A 105 7.66 0.92 -11.90
C TYR A 105 6.23 0.95 -12.41
N LEU A 106 6.00 0.28 -13.53
CA LEU A 106 4.69 -0.01 -14.06
C LEU A 106 4.72 -1.30 -14.84
N GLY A 107 3.95 -2.29 -14.39
CA GLY A 107 3.93 -3.60 -15.02
C GLY A 107 2.83 -4.51 -14.50
N THR A 108 2.54 -5.56 -15.27
CA THR A 108 1.58 -6.58 -14.85
C THR A 108 2.17 -7.42 -13.73
N VAL A 109 1.36 -7.71 -12.72
CA VAL A 109 1.63 -8.73 -11.71
C VAL A 109 0.58 -9.83 -11.83
N LEU A 110 0.89 -11.04 -11.34
CA LEU A 110 -0.04 -12.16 -11.39
C LEU A 110 -0.24 -12.74 -10.01
N ARG A 111 -1.51 -12.94 -9.63
CA ARG A 111 -1.90 -13.48 -8.33
C ARG A 111 -2.64 -14.80 -8.49
N THR A 112 -2.31 -15.78 -7.66
CA THR A 112 -3.03 -17.07 -7.62
C THR A 112 -4.48 -16.89 -7.20
N ARG A 113 -4.73 -15.89 -6.34
CA ARG A 113 -6.06 -15.53 -5.85
C ARG A 113 -6.27 -14.02 -6.03
N PRO A 114 -7.47 -13.60 -6.42
CA PRO A 114 -7.80 -12.19 -6.44
C PRO A 114 -7.89 -11.63 -5.02
N ASP A 115 -7.66 -10.34 -4.84
CA ASP A 115 -7.84 -9.66 -3.55
C ASP A 115 -9.30 -9.67 -3.07
N ARG A 116 -10.23 -9.94 -3.99
CA ARG A 116 -11.66 -10.05 -3.71
C ARG A 116 -12.30 -11.15 -4.57
N LEU A 117 -13.43 -11.67 -4.12
CA LEU A 117 -14.22 -12.61 -4.92
C LEU A 117 -14.58 -12.00 -6.28
N GLY A 118 -14.23 -12.68 -7.37
CA GLY A 118 -14.45 -12.21 -8.73
C GLY A 118 -13.54 -11.05 -9.18
N GLY A 119 -12.54 -10.67 -8.40
CA GLY A 119 -11.58 -9.62 -8.76
C GLY A 119 -10.53 -10.07 -9.78
N PRO A 120 -9.75 -9.11 -10.36
CA PRO A 120 -8.69 -9.42 -11.30
C PRO A 120 -7.53 -10.13 -10.61
N ARG A 121 -6.91 -11.08 -11.32
CA ARG A 121 -5.67 -11.77 -10.91
C ARG A 121 -4.46 -11.27 -11.68
N SER A 122 -4.64 -10.39 -12.64
CA SER A 122 -3.60 -9.79 -13.48
C SER A 122 -3.64 -8.25 -13.44
N PRO A 123 -3.58 -7.62 -12.25
CA PRO A 123 -3.57 -6.17 -12.16
C PRO A 123 -2.32 -5.57 -12.81
N ARG A 124 -2.43 -4.35 -13.32
CA ARG A 124 -1.28 -3.55 -13.79
C ARG A 124 -0.85 -2.62 -12.69
N GLN A 125 0.11 -3.08 -11.90
CA GLN A 125 0.64 -2.33 -10.77
C GLN A 125 1.51 -1.17 -11.25
N VAL A 126 1.27 0.01 -10.70
CA VAL A 126 2.14 1.19 -10.76
C VAL A 126 2.57 1.54 -9.34
N GLY A 127 3.79 2.03 -9.17
CA GLY A 127 4.26 2.45 -7.86
C GLY A 127 5.54 3.27 -7.91
N CYS A 128 5.79 3.96 -6.80
CA CYS A 128 7.00 4.72 -6.54
C CYS A 128 7.54 4.38 -5.16
N GLU A 129 8.86 4.26 -5.06
CA GLU A 129 9.58 3.88 -3.87
C GLU A 129 10.77 4.82 -3.64
N ILE A 130 10.99 5.22 -2.39
CA ILE A 130 12.17 5.97 -1.95
C ILE A 130 12.96 5.11 -0.99
N PHE A 131 14.24 4.89 -1.29
CA PHE A 131 15.17 4.14 -0.45
C PHE A 131 16.29 5.03 0.05
N GLY A 132 16.66 4.89 1.33
CA GLY A 132 17.79 5.60 1.94
C GLY A 132 17.43 6.88 2.68
N GLU A 133 16.18 7.32 2.64
CA GLU A 133 15.71 8.53 3.35
C GLU A 133 14.83 8.14 4.55
N ALA A 134 15.37 8.33 5.76
CA ALA A 134 14.65 8.00 7.01
C ALA A 134 13.67 9.09 7.46
N GLY A 135 13.77 10.27 6.86
CA GLY A 135 13.04 11.45 7.29
C GLY A 135 11.57 11.46 6.85
N LEU A 136 10.76 12.19 7.59
CA LEU A 136 9.36 12.47 7.28
C LEU A 136 9.16 13.09 5.88
N ALA A 137 10.18 13.77 5.35
CA ALA A 137 10.13 14.38 4.03
C ALA A 137 9.86 13.34 2.93
N ALA A 138 10.44 12.14 3.03
CA ALA A 138 10.18 11.06 2.08
C ALA A 138 8.73 10.54 2.18
N ASP A 139 8.19 10.43 3.39
CA ASP A 139 6.80 9.98 3.60
C ASP A 139 5.81 10.98 2.99
N ILE A 140 6.03 12.28 3.21
CA ILE A 140 5.21 13.35 2.61
C ILE A 140 5.38 13.36 1.09
N GLU A 141 6.59 13.17 0.57
CA GLU A 141 6.85 13.08 -0.87
C GLU A 141 6.06 11.94 -1.51
N ILE A 142 6.07 10.75 -0.91
CA ILE A 142 5.33 9.57 -1.40
C ILE A 142 3.82 9.83 -1.41
N LEU A 143 3.28 10.41 -0.34
CA LEU A 143 1.86 10.78 -0.28
C LEU A 143 1.48 11.77 -1.38
N ARG A 144 2.31 12.79 -1.60
CA ARG A 144 2.14 13.77 -2.69
C ARG A 144 2.15 13.12 -4.08
N VAL A 145 3.11 12.23 -4.32
CA VAL A 145 3.24 11.53 -5.61
C VAL A 145 2.05 10.61 -5.83
N MET A 146 1.58 9.91 -4.80
CA MET A 146 0.37 9.09 -4.86
C MET A 146 -0.87 9.92 -5.19
N LEU A 147 -1.13 11.00 -4.45
CA LEU A 147 -2.29 11.86 -4.71
C LEU A 147 -2.26 12.46 -6.11
N LYS A 148 -1.08 12.85 -6.60
CA LYS A 148 -0.93 13.33 -7.97
C LYS A 148 -1.15 12.23 -9.01
N THR A 149 -0.73 10.99 -8.71
CA THR A 149 -1.01 9.81 -9.55
C THR A 149 -2.51 9.60 -9.72
N LEU A 150 -3.26 9.65 -8.60
CA LEU A 150 -4.73 9.54 -8.61
C LEU A 150 -5.37 10.68 -9.42
N ALA A 151 -4.94 11.92 -9.20
CA ALA A 151 -5.44 13.08 -9.93
C ALA A 151 -5.17 12.97 -11.45
N LEU A 152 -3.97 12.51 -11.87
CA LEU A 152 -3.63 12.29 -13.28
C LEU A 152 -4.45 11.18 -13.92
N ALA A 153 -4.87 10.19 -13.13
CA ALA A 153 -5.79 9.15 -13.56
C ALA A 153 -7.26 9.62 -13.64
N GLY A 154 -7.56 10.87 -13.24
CA GLY A 154 -8.92 11.40 -13.26
C GLY A 154 -9.75 11.02 -12.03
N ILE A 155 -9.11 10.56 -10.97
CA ILE A 155 -9.78 10.25 -9.70
C ILE A 155 -9.94 11.55 -8.90
N GLY A 156 -11.19 11.87 -8.59
CA GLY A 156 -11.57 12.94 -7.66
C GLY A 156 -12.11 12.37 -6.35
N ASP A 157 -12.48 13.26 -5.44
CA ASP A 157 -13.15 12.92 -4.17
C ASP A 157 -12.38 11.86 -3.34
N VAL A 158 -11.04 11.97 -3.34
CA VAL A 158 -10.15 11.05 -2.61
C VAL A 158 -10.27 11.32 -1.11
N HIS A 159 -10.44 10.25 -0.34
CA HIS A 159 -10.31 10.21 1.12
C HIS A 159 -9.02 9.46 1.46
N LEU A 160 -8.24 9.96 2.38
CA LEU A 160 -6.97 9.37 2.76
C LEU A 160 -7.02 8.87 4.21
N ASP A 161 -6.84 7.57 4.37
CA ASP A 161 -6.64 6.93 5.67
C ASP A 161 -5.16 6.91 6.02
N LEU A 162 -4.85 7.23 7.28
CA LEU A 162 -3.50 7.27 7.84
C LEU A 162 -3.43 6.46 9.11
N GLY A 163 -2.40 5.65 9.25
CA GLY A 163 -2.09 4.87 10.44
C GLY A 163 -0.59 4.82 10.71
N HIS A 164 -0.21 4.14 11.80
CA HIS A 164 1.20 3.96 12.15
C HIS A 164 1.41 2.66 12.91
N VAL A 165 1.99 1.66 12.26
CA VAL A 165 2.17 0.31 12.85
C VAL A 165 3.07 0.30 14.07
N GLY A 166 3.93 1.30 14.25
CA GLY A 166 4.80 1.46 15.42
C GLY A 166 4.03 1.57 16.74
N ILE A 167 2.80 2.10 16.72
CA ILE A 167 1.95 2.20 17.92
C ILE A 167 1.58 0.79 18.41
N TYR A 168 1.04 -0.04 17.54
CA TYR A 168 0.71 -1.43 17.82
C TYR A 168 1.96 -2.20 18.28
N ARG A 169 3.06 -2.10 17.54
CA ARG A 169 4.31 -2.79 17.87
C ARG A 169 4.85 -2.40 19.24
N ALA A 170 4.79 -1.12 19.62
CA ALA A 170 5.23 -0.66 20.94
C ALA A 170 4.40 -1.27 22.07
N ILE A 171 3.08 -1.43 21.84
CA ILE A 171 2.18 -2.04 22.83
C ILE A 171 2.44 -3.55 22.93
N VAL A 172 2.50 -4.25 21.79
CA VAL A 172 2.59 -5.72 21.73
C VAL A 172 3.96 -6.24 22.17
N ARG A 173 5.05 -5.52 21.89
CA ARG A 173 6.40 -5.90 22.33
C ARG A 173 6.49 -6.18 23.83
N ARG A 174 5.65 -5.52 24.63
CA ARG A 174 5.58 -5.72 26.09
C ARG A 174 4.94 -7.05 26.49
N LEU A 175 4.18 -7.68 25.58
CA LEU A 175 3.51 -8.95 25.85
C LEU A 175 4.45 -10.15 25.77
N LYS A 176 5.57 -10.04 25.03
CA LYS A 176 6.49 -11.14 24.77
C LYS A 176 5.81 -12.42 24.28
N ILE A 177 4.76 -12.26 23.46
CA ILE A 177 4.06 -13.37 22.79
C ILE A 177 4.86 -13.87 21.60
N ASP A 178 4.63 -15.13 21.21
CA ASP A 178 5.21 -15.69 19.99
C ASP A 178 4.53 -15.15 18.73
N GLN A 179 5.12 -15.47 17.58
CA GLN A 179 4.68 -14.95 16.29
C GLN A 179 3.27 -15.43 15.90
N ASP A 180 2.89 -16.66 16.30
CA ASP A 180 1.56 -17.20 16.00
C ASP A 180 0.50 -16.47 16.82
N SER A 181 0.74 -16.26 18.11
CA SER A 181 -0.12 -15.45 19.00
C SER A 181 -0.22 -14.00 18.52
N GLU A 182 0.88 -13.41 18.05
CA GLU A 182 0.86 -12.06 17.47
C GLU A 182 0.01 -12.00 16.21
N SER A 183 0.06 -13.03 15.37
CA SER A 183 -0.78 -13.13 14.16
C SER A 183 -2.27 -13.23 14.49
N VAL A 184 -2.62 -13.99 15.54
CA VAL A 184 -4.01 -14.06 16.04
C VAL A 184 -4.46 -12.70 16.56
N LEU A 185 -3.67 -12.05 17.42
CA LEU A 185 -3.97 -10.73 17.96
C LEU A 185 -4.15 -9.68 16.85
N PHE A 186 -3.27 -9.70 15.87
CA PHE A 186 -3.38 -8.85 14.68
C PHE A 186 -4.74 -9.01 14.00
N ASN A 187 -5.16 -10.24 13.71
CA ASN A 187 -6.44 -10.52 13.06
C ASN A 187 -7.65 -10.05 13.91
N ILE A 188 -7.55 -10.14 15.23
CA ILE A 188 -8.57 -9.65 16.17
C ILE A 188 -8.70 -8.12 16.06
N LEU A 189 -7.58 -7.40 16.08
CA LEU A 189 -7.56 -5.94 16.00
C LEU A 189 -8.02 -5.43 14.62
N GLN A 190 -7.63 -6.10 13.53
CA GLN A 190 -8.09 -5.80 12.17
C GLN A 190 -9.61 -5.87 12.05
N ARG A 191 -10.23 -6.85 12.72
CA ARG A 191 -11.70 -7.01 12.74
C ARG A 191 -12.37 -6.16 13.81
N LYS A 192 -11.58 -5.47 14.64
CA LYS A 192 -12.05 -4.69 15.80
C LYS A 192 -13.00 -5.50 16.70
N SER A 193 -12.70 -6.81 16.90
CA SER A 193 -13.52 -7.71 17.70
C SER A 193 -13.15 -7.66 19.17
N LEU A 194 -13.91 -6.89 19.95
CA LEU A 194 -13.70 -6.81 21.40
C LEU A 194 -13.90 -8.16 22.13
N PRO A 195 -14.93 -8.98 21.81
CA PRO A 195 -15.08 -10.29 22.44
C PRO A 195 -13.86 -11.20 22.22
N ASP A 196 -13.37 -11.29 20.98
CA ASP A 196 -12.20 -12.11 20.65
C ASP A 196 -10.93 -11.59 21.36
N LEU A 197 -10.79 -10.26 21.50
CA LEU A 197 -9.69 -9.66 22.26
C LEU A 197 -9.72 -10.04 23.73
N GLN A 198 -10.89 -10.04 24.34
CA GLN A 198 -11.07 -10.43 25.75
C GLN A 198 -10.75 -11.91 25.97
N GLU A 199 -11.22 -12.79 25.07
CA GLU A 199 -10.91 -14.22 25.11
C GLU A 199 -9.40 -14.47 24.94
N PHE A 200 -8.79 -13.87 23.94
CA PHE A 200 -7.34 -13.94 23.73
C PHE A 200 -6.55 -13.45 24.94
N ALA A 201 -6.95 -12.32 25.53
CA ALA A 201 -6.30 -11.74 26.69
C ALA A 201 -6.36 -12.66 27.93
N ALA A 202 -7.50 -13.36 28.12
CA ALA A 202 -7.65 -14.35 29.19
C ALA A 202 -6.73 -15.55 28.95
N ALA A 203 -6.68 -16.08 27.72
CA ALA A 203 -5.86 -17.23 27.35
C ALA A 203 -4.36 -16.97 27.54
N CYS A 204 -3.85 -15.82 27.13
CA CYS A 204 -2.43 -15.46 27.25
C CYS A 204 -2.07 -14.74 28.57
N ARG A 205 -3.01 -14.62 29.50
CA ARG A 205 -2.85 -13.89 30.79
C ARG A 205 -2.34 -12.46 30.58
N MET A 206 -2.92 -11.76 29.64
CA MET A 206 -2.52 -10.40 29.27
C MET A 206 -2.68 -9.44 30.48
N PRO A 207 -1.68 -8.57 30.73
CA PRO A 207 -1.82 -7.53 31.75
C PRO A 207 -3.01 -6.61 31.46
N ARG A 208 -3.79 -6.27 32.49
CA ARG A 208 -4.98 -5.40 32.38
C ARG A 208 -4.70 -4.09 31.64
N ARG A 209 -3.56 -3.46 31.92
CA ARG A 209 -3.15 -2.21 31.24
C ARG A 209 -2.99 -2.40 29.74
N THR A 210 -2.37 -3.50 29.31
CA THR A 210 -2.18 -3.80 27.87
C THR A 210 -3.51 -4.10 27.20
N LEU A 211 -4.39 -4.88 27.83
CA LEU A 211 -5.74 -5.11 27.31
C LEU A 211 -6.49 -3.79 27.15
N GLN A 212 -6.43 -2.91 28.15
CA GLN A 212 -7.04 -1.59 28.07
C GLN A 212 -6.47 -0.77 26.91
N SER A 213 -5.14 -0.71 26.74
CA SER A 213 -4.51 0.01 25.63
C SER A 213 -4.93 -0.53 24.26
N LEU A 214 -5.02 -1.86 24.11
CA LEU A 214 -5.47 -2.50 22.85
C LEU A 214 -6.95 -2.26 22.58
N THR A 215 -7.80 -2.30 23.63
CA THR A 215 -9.22 -1.96 23.51
C THR A 215 -9.38 -0.51 23.04
N GLN A 216 -8.69 0.40 23.71
CA GLN A 216 -8.74 1.82 23.35
C GLN A 216 -8.19 2.09 21.95
N LEU A 217 -7.15 1.36 21.53
CA LEU A 217 -6.58 1.48 20.18
C LEU A 217 -7.61 1.21 19.09
N MET A 218 -8.53 0.25 19.29
CA MET A 218 -9.60 -0.04 18.34
C MET A 218 -10.60 1.11 18.17
N ASP A 219 -10.79 1.93 19.19
CA ASP A 219 -11.72 3.06 19.21
C ASP A 219 -11.05 4.38 18.75
N LEU A 220 -9.71 4.40 18.64
CA LEU A 220 -8.94 5.58 18.24
C LEU A 220 -8.89 5.72 16.72
N HIS A 221 -10.03 6.06 16.12
CA HIS A 221 -10.14 6.36 14.69
C HIS A 221 -11.13 7.52 14.45
N GLY A 222 -10.97 8.24 13.35
CA GLY A 222 -11.82 9.38 12.99
C GLY A 222 -11.06 10.48 12.27
N ASP A 223 -11.55 11.71 12.36
CA ASP A 223 -10.83 12.86 11.86
C ASP A 223 -9.50 13.10 12.62
N PRO A 224 -8.58 13.92 12.11
CA PRO A 224 -7.27 14.10 12.73
C PRO A 224 -7.27 14.57 14.19
N SER A 225 -8.39 15.08 14.72
CA SER A 225 -8.48 15.46 16.13
C SER A 225 -8.34 14.27 17.09
N VAL A 226 -8.55 13.04 16.60
CA VAL A 226 -8.34 11.79 17.35
C VAL A 226 -6.90 11.68 17.88
N LEU A 227 -5.91 12.28 17.20
CA LEU A 227 -4.51 12.26 17.65
C LEU A 227 -4.32 12.96 19.00
N ARG A 228 -5.09 14.01 19.30
CA ARG A 228 -5.07 14.66 20.63
C ARG A 228 -5.61 13.72 21.71
N HIS A 229 -6.70 13.01 21.43
CA HIS A 229 -7.26 12.04 22.35
C HIS A 229 -6.31 10.86 22.56
N ALA A 230 -5.68 10.37 21.49
CA ALA A 230 -4.71 9.29 21.54
C ALA A 230 -3.51 9.59 22.45
N ARG A 231 -3.02 10.84 22.49
CA ARG A 231 -1.90 11.24 23.35
C ARG A 231 -2.20 11.03 24.83
N THR A 232 -3.41 11.32 25.26
CA THR A 232 -3.83 11.11 26.66
C THR A 232 -4.14 9.65 26.94
N THR A 233 -4.82 8.98 26.02
CA THR A 233 -5.28 7.61 26.15
C THR A 233 -4.12 6.61 26.12
N LEU A 234 -3.11 6.84 25.29
CA LEU A 234 -1.94 5.98 25.10
C LEU A 234 -0.67 6.54 25.75
N ALA A 235 -0.80 7.43 26.75
CA ALA A 235 0.35 8.06 27.44
C ALA A 235 1.33 7.03 28.03
N ASP A 236 0.84 5.89 28.51
CA ASP A 236 1.63 4.78 29.02
C ASP A 236 2.41 4.03 27.91
N GLY A 237 2.18 4.36 26.63
CA GLY A 237 2.84 3.76 25.47
C GLY A 237 4.34 4.05 25.38
N GLY A 238 4.82 5.10 26.08
CA GLY A 238 6.20 5.53 26.09
C GLY A 238 6.60 6.30 24.84
N ASP A 239 7.91 6.56 24.70
CA ASP A 239 8.46 7.42 23.65
C ASP A 239 8.16 6.93 22.23
N GLU A 240 8.10 5.61 22.02
CA GLU A 240 7.80 5.04 20.68
C GLU A 240 6.39 5.43 20.21
N VAL A 241 5.40 5.33 21.08
CA VAL A 241 4.02 5.74 20.79
C VAL A 241 3.95 7.26 20.58
N ALA A 242 4.59 8.03 21.47
CA ALA A 242 4.64 9.48 21.35
C ALA A 242 5.26 9.94 20.03
N ASN A 243 6.36 9.31 19.61
CA ASN A 243 7.03 9.60 18.32
C ASN A 243 6.14 9.23 17.12
N ALA A 244 5.45 8.11 17.17
CA ALA A 244 4.52 7.70 16.11
C ALA A 244 3.35 8.70 15.98
N LEU A 245 2.76 9.15 17.08
CA LEU A 245 1.72 10.17 17.09
C LEU A 245 2.23 11.53 16.60
N ASN A 246 3.47 11.92 16.97
CA ASN A 246 4.11 13.13 16.45
C ASN A 246 4.34 13.05 14.93
N THR A 247 4.71 11.88 14.42
CA THR A 247 4.87 11.65 12.99
C THR A 247 3.55 11.86 12.25
N LEU A 248 2.47 11.25 12.74
CA LEU A 248 1.13 11.41 12.16
C LEU A 248 0.65 12.88 12.21
N ASP A 249 0.82 13.59 13.33
CA ASP A 249 0.45 15.02 13.42
C ASP A 249 1.17 15.86 12.36
N ARG A 250 2.48 15.64 12.18
CA ARG A 250 3.28 16.38 11.19
C ARG A 250 2.86 16.06 9.75
N ILE A 251 2.51 14.79 9.47
CA ILE A 251 1.98 14.37 8.16
C ILE A 251 0.64 15.06 7.90
N VAL A 252 -0.29 15.00 8.87
CA VAL A 252 -1.60 15.64 8.77
C VAL A 252 -1.45 17.14 8.50
N ALA A 253 -0.59 17.84 9.27
CA ALA A 253 -0.36 19.25 9.10
C ALA A 253 0.19 19.60 7.70
N ALA A 254 1.15 18.79 7.19
CA ALA A 254 1.72 18.98 5.87
C ALA A 254 0.68 18.76 4.75
N LEU A 255 -0.13 17.70 4.87
CA LEU A 255 -1.18 17.41 3.89
C LEU A 255 -2.29 18.46 3.89
N GLN A 256 -2.73 18.93 5.06
CA GLN A 256 -3.73 20.00 5.16
C GLN A 256 -3.24 21.33 4.58
N ALA A 257 -1.95 21.64 4.73
CA ALA A 257 -1.36 22.83 4.15
C ALA A 257 -1.24 22.75 2.61
N GLU A 258 -0.89 21.59 2.08
CA GLU A 258 -0.65 21.40 0.63
C GLU A 258 -1.93 21.06 -0.15
N PHE A 259 -2.85 20.32 0.47
CA PHE A 259 -4.11 19.87 -0.12
C PHE A 259 -5.31 20.33 0.73
N PRO A 260 -5.63 21.65 0.73
CA PRO A 260 -6.77 22.16 1.49
C PRO A 260 -8.06 21.46 1.07
N GLY A 261 -8.77 20.87 2.02
CA GLY A 261 -10.02 20.16 1.75
C GLY A 261 -9.88 18.67 1.43
N LEU A 262 -8.66 18.11 1.44
CA LEU A 262 -8.48 16.64 1.38
C LEU A 262 -9.06 16.02 2.66
N PRO A 263 -10.10 15.18 2.57
CA PRO A 263 -10.60 14.44 3.72
C PRO A 263 -9.54 13.49 4.25
N LEU A 264 -9.15 13.68 5.51
CA LEU A 264 -8.20 12.82 6.21
C LEU A 264 -8.94 12.04 7.30
N HIS A 265 -8.69 10.76 7.36
CA HIS A 265 -9.10 9.86 8.43
C HIS A 265 -7.86 9.25 9.05
N VAL A 266 -7.82 9.15 10.37
CA VAL A 266 -6.73 8.50 11.11
C VAL A 266 -7.31 7.28 11.79
N ASP A 267 -6.69 6.11 11.58
CA ASP A 267 -7.02 4.88 12.29
C ASP A 267 -5.75 4.30 12.92
N LEU A 268 -5.67 4.37 14.26
CA LEU A 268 -4.48 3.90 14.97
C LEU A 268 -4.42 2.38 15.11
N ALA A 269 -5.52 1.69 14.80
CA ALA A 269 -5.58 0.24 14.64
C ALA A 269 -5.44 -0.20 13.16
N GLU A 270 -5.12 0.71 12.23
CA GLU A 270 -4.79 0.34 10.86
C GLU A 270 -3.44 -0.36 10.82
N LEU A 271 -3.46 -1.63 10.49
CA LEU A 271 -2.30 -2.53 10.58
C LEU A 271 -2.01 -3.24 9.25
N ARG A 272 -2.58 -2.78 8.13
CA ARG A 272 -2.30 -3.38 6.81
C ARG A 272 -0.80 -3.40 6.56
N GLY A 273 -0.29 -4.53 6.09
CA GLY A 273 1.13 -4.68 5.84
C GLY A 273 2.03 -4.70 7.07
N TYR A 274 1.49 -4.79 8.31
CA TYR A 274 2.25 -4.67 9.55
C TYR A 274 3.47 -5.59 9.64
N ARG A 275 3.46 -6.72 8.92
CA ARG A 275 4.57 -7.67 8.94
C ARG A 275 5.84 -7.12 8.32
N TYR A 276 5.73 -6.27 7.31
CA TYR A 276 6.87 -5.62 6.66
C TYR A 276 6.92 -4.10 6.87
N GLU A 277 5.77 -3.44 7.13
CA GLU A 277 5.72 -2.02 7.43
C GLU A 277 6.34 -1.71 8.80
N THR A 278 7.04 -0.59 8.91
CA THR A 278 7.77 -0.20 10.12
C THR A 278 7.33 1.12 10.72
N GLY A 279 6.57 1.90 9.96
CA GLY A 279 6.20 3.27 10.32
C GLY A 279 4.78 3.63 9.92
N MET A 280 4.64 4.79 9.26
CA MET A 280 3.39 5.24 8.68
C MET A 280 2.85 4.22 7.67
N VAL A 281 1.54 4.03 7.67
CA VAL A 281 0.78 3.32 6.64
C VAL A 281 -0.35 4.22 6.15
N PHE A 282 -0.73 4.06 4.90
CA PHE A 282 -1.80 4.87 4.30
C PHE A 282 -2.54 4.13 3.20
N ALA A 283 -3.78 4.54 2.98
CA ALA A 283 -4.59 4.06 1.87
C ALA A 283 -5.52 5.16 1.36
N ALA A 284 -5.69 5.25 0.05
CA ALA A 284 -6.57 6.20 -0.60
C ALA A 284 -7.86 5.52 -1.04
N PHE A 285 -9.00 6.11 -0.70
CA PHE A 285 -10.34 5.64 -1.02
C PHE A 285 -11.11 6.69 -1.79
N VAL A 286 -12.19 6.26 -2.44
CA VAL A 286 -13.24 7.14 -2.99
C VAL A 286 -14.60 6.67 -2.50
N PRO A 287 -15.61 7.57 -2.42
CA PRO A 287 -16.97 7.18 -2.08
C PRO A 287 -17.49 6.07 -3.01
N ASP A 288 -18.36 5.22 -2.48
CA ASP A 288 -19.02 4.13 -3.21
C ASP A 288 -18.09 3.04 -3.78
N HIS A 289 -16.80 3.08 -3.46
CA HIS A 289 -15.85 2.05 -3.84
C HIS A 289 -15.26 1.38 -2.59
N GLY A 290 -15.77 0.25 -2.23
CA GLY A 290 -15.53 -0.41 -0.94
C GLY A 290 -14.09 -0.89 -0.66
N ARG A 291 -13.06 -0.31 -1.35
CA ARG A 291 -11.65 -0.66 -1.19
C ARG A 291 -10.70 0.49 -1.51
N ASP A 292 -9.45 0.33 -1.11
CA ASP A 292 -8.37 1.25 -1.43
C ASP A 292 -8.02 1.20 -2.93
N LEU A 293 -7.77 2.37 -3.50
CA LEU A 293 -7.29 2.56 -4.88
C LEU A 293 -5.77 2.61 -4.97
N ALA A 294 -5.15 3.09 -3.92
CA ALA A 294 -3.71 3.12 -3.74
C ALA A 294 -3.40 2.94 -2.27
N ARG A 295 -2.31 2.29 -1.97
CA ARG A 295 -1.84 2.06 -0.61
C ARG A 295 -0.33 2.04 -0.54
N GLY A 296 0.20 2.30 0.64
CA GLY A 296 1.63 2.26 0.89
C GLY A 296 1.98 2.54 2.34
N GLY A 297 3.27 2.73 2.59
CA GLY A 297 3.78 2.98 3.92
C GLY A 297 5.30 3.00 3.98
N ARG A 298 5.85 3.02 5.19
CA ARG A 298 7.27 2.94 5.49
C ARG A 298 7.66 1.52 5.92
N TYR A 299 8.71 0.97 5.29
CA TYR A 299 9.14 -0.43 5.45
C TYR A 299 10.67 -0.59 5.49
N ASP A 300 11.32 -0.01 6.46
CA ASP A 300 12.78 0.11 6.58
C ASP A 300 13.53 -1.23 6.65
N GLY A 301 12.83 -2.33 6.91
CA GLY A 301 13.44 -3.66 7.11
C GLY A 301 13.63 -4.50 5.85
N ILE A 302 12.94 -4.19 4.75
CA ILE A 302 12.83 -5.08 3.57
C ILE A 302 14.17 -5.42 2.90
N GLY A 303 15.13 -4.50 2.94
CA GLY A 303 16.45 -4.69 2.34
C GLY A 303 17.40 -5.59 3.16
N ARG A 304 17.07 -5.96 4.39
CA ARG A 304 17.96 -6.68 5.31
C ARG A 304 18.40 -8.02 4.74
N GLU A 305 17.50 -8.77 4.16
CA GLU A 305 17.78 -10.08 3.56
C GLU A 305 18.59 -9.97 2.25
N PHE A 306 18.61 -8.80 1.63
CA PHE A 306 19.43 -8.50 0.47
C PHE A 306 20.82 -7.92 0.83
N GLY A 307 21.16 -7.87 2.13
CA GLY A 307 22.45 -7.45 2.66
C GLY A 307 22.54 -6.00 3.11
N ALA A 308 21.49 -5.18 2.91
CA ALA A 308 21.49 -3.78 3.34
C ALA A 308 20.09 -3.31 3.73
N ALA A 309 19.81 -3.27 5.03
CA ALA A 309 18.63 -2.58 5.53
C ALA A 309 18.76 -1.07 5.24
N ARG A 310 17.79 -0.50 4.55
CA ARG A 310 17.73 0.94 4.25
C ARG A 310 16.35 1.46 4.59
N PRO A 311 16.22 2.69 5.10
CA PRO A 311 14.94 3.34 5.20
C PRO A 311 14.23 3.30 3.85
N ALA A 312 12.96 2.91 3.86
CA ALA A 312 12.18 2.80 2.64
C ALA A 312 10.72 3.21 2.87
N THR A 313 10.16 3.91 1.90
CA THR A 313 8.75 4.29 1.87
C THR A 313 8.27 4.30 0.42
N GLY A 314 7.02 3.89 0.19
CA GLY A 314 6.50 3.80 -1.16
C GLY A 314 4.98 3.61 -1.20
N PHE A 315 4.44 3.60 -2.42
CA PHE A 315 3.05 3.27 -2.67
C PHE A 315 2.88 2.46 -3.95
N SER A 316 1.76 1.76 -4.05
CA SER A 316 1.32 1.13 -5.29
C SER A 316 -0.19 1.29 -5.52
N ALA A 317 -0.59 1.17 -6.81
CA ALA A 317 -1.96 1.22 -7.28
C ALA A 317 -2.14 0.31 -8.50
N ASP A 318 -3.39 -0.04 -8.85
CA ASP A 318 -3.73 -0.73 -10.10
C ASP A 318 -4.29 0.26 -11.12
N ILE A 319 -3.55 0.52 -12.21
CA ILE A 319 -4.00 1.47 -13.23
C ILE A 319 -5.24 1.02 -14.00
N ASN A 320 -5.51 -0.29 -14.10
CA ASN A 320 -6.75 -0.78 -14.70
C ASN A 320 -7.95 -0.31 -13.87
N GLU A 321 -7.84 -0.39 -12.55
CA GLU A 321 -8.88 0.04 -11.66
C GLU A 321 -9.03 1.55 -11.62
N LEU A 322 -7.92 2.28 -11.54
CA LEU A 322 -7.95 3.74 -11.60
C LEU A 322 -8.68 4.22 -12.85
N LEU A 323 -8.38 3.63 -14.00
CA LEU A 323 -9.02 4.02 -15.26
C LEU A 323 -10.52 3.67 -15.31
N ARG A 324 -10.94 2.53 -14.72
CA ARG A 324 -12.36 2.16 -14.65
C ARG A 324 -13.17 3.11 -13.80
N LEU A 325 -12.56 3.69 -12.77
CA LEU A 325 -13.20 4.62 -11.84
C LEU A 325 -13.05 6.08 -12.24
N ALA A 326 -12.15 6.37 -13.20
CA ALA A 326 -11.98 7.71 -13.72
C ALA A 326 -13.31 8.26 -14.23
N ARG A 327 -13.75 9.39 -13.70
CA ARG A 327 -14.89 10.11 -14.27
C ARG A 327 -14.50 10.57 -15.68
N PRO A 328 -15.34 10.34 -16.71
CA PRO A 328 -15.05 10.91 -18.02
C PRO A 328 -14.91 12.43 -17.85
N ALA A 329 -13.80 12.98 -18.35
CA ALA A 329 -13.61 14.42 -18.36
C ALA A 329 -14.89 15.04 -18.92
N GLN A 330 -15.55 15.92 -18.15
CA GLN A 330 -16.73 16.63 -18.65
C GLN A 330 -16.30 17.31 -19.93
N ALA A 331 -16.80 16.80 -21.08
CA ALA A 331 -16.60 17.45 -22.35
C ALA A 331 -17.14 18.88 -22.18
N THR A 332 -16.23 19.85 -22.16
CA THR A 332 -16.60 21.25 -22.22
C THR A 332 -17.52 21.38 -23.40
N ARG A 333 -18.83 21.54 -23.14
CA ARG A 333 -19.81 21.83 -24.17
C ARG A 333 -19.37 23.15 -24.78
N SER A 334 -18.58 23.08 -25.83
CA SER A 334 -18.42 24.17 -26.77
C SER A 334 -19.82 24.52 -27.27
N SER A 335 -20.30 25.67 -26.87
CA SER A 335 -21.51 26.26 -27.41
C SER A 335 -21.29 26.56 -28.89
N ALA A 336 -21.52 25.56 -29.72
CA ALA A 336 -21.60 25.77 -31.17
C ALA A 336 -22.79 26.66 -31.44
N ALA A 337 -22.48 27.92 -31.77
CA ALA A 337 -23.44 28.91 -32.21
C ALA A 337 -24.28 28.35 -33.39
N LYS A 338 -25.60 28.33 -33.24
CA LYS A 338 -26.52 28.01 -34.33
C LYS A 338 -26.27 28.95 -35.51
N PRO A 339 -26.13 28.46 -36.74
CA PRO A 339 -26.09 29.30 -37.90
C PRO A 339 -27.48 29.97 -38.07
N ARG A 340 -27.51 31.28 -38.12
CA ARG A 340 -28.69 32.05 -38.53
C ARG A 340 -29.01 31.69 -39.98
N ARG A 341 -30.17 31.09 -40.19
CA ARG A 341 -30.78 31.01 -41.54
C ARG A 341 -31.21 32.43 -41.96
N LYS A 342 -30.72 32.87 -43.12
CA LYS A 342 -31.34 33.89 -43.98
C LYS A 342 -32.22 33.17 -45.02
#